data_49548a37cd03e4f8cd79089070946133
#
_entry.id   49548a37cd03e4f8cd79089070946133
#
_cell.length_a   1.000
_cell.length_b   1.000
_cell.length_c   1.000
_cell.angle_alpha   90.00
_cell.angle_beta   90.00
_cell.angle_gamma   90.00
#
_symmetry.space_group_name_H-M   'P 1'
#
loop_
_entity.id
_entity.type
_entity.pdbx_description
1 polymer ?
#
loop_
_entity_poly.entity_id
_entity_poly.type
_entity_poly.pdbx_seq_one_letter_code
_entity_poly.pdbx_strand_id
1 'polypeptide(L)'
;IDIYAGNDKVGSLILDSYWAWQYTVNSGNYPSNTPATPGGGNVVRMRFDEMHIRLSRPVASAEYLKIVKKDNNNTPYTIDFVELEPVPEKVTFESLSGNKIKYDGSDLPTFIANNGGKIIYIPEGTWNCPNRIKINTNGTQIIGAGMWYSTIYFNTSSSNPSTYAYRGIETEASNLRVEGIYFNTINNQRYYNGDDSKQVGKAFMGSWGNNSIIRNCWAEHFECGAWIANYVGRGSNNLLIEHCRFRNNYADGVNCSHSSNGHTVRYCSFRNNGDDDMASWSVVVKCQNVTYAYCTAENNWRASSLGFFGGKNLTAHHLAIFDALESGLRVNSDFSGPGF
;
A
#
# COMPACT_ATOMS: atom_id res chain seq x y z
N ILE A 1 21.93 9.37 -5.28
CA ILE A 1 21.83 10.73 -5.81
C ILE A 1 21.65 11.75 -4.72
N ASP A 2 22.12 13.01 -4.96
CA ASP A 2 21.84 14.14 -4.10
C ASP A 2 20.86 15.11 -4.78
N ILE A 3 20.04 15.74 -3.97
CA ILE A 3 19.03 16.70 -4.42
C ILE A 3 19.40 18.08 -3.85
N TYR A 4 19.42 19.06 -4.72
CA TYR A 4 19.72 20.45 -4.37
C TYR A 4 18.56 21.36 -4.76
N ALA A 5 18.26 22.32 -3.92
CA ALA A 5 17.45 23.49 -4.24
C ALA A 5 18.39 24.69 -4.33
N GLY A 6 18.55 25.25 -5.52
CA GLY A 6 19.62 26.20 -5.79
C GLY A 6 21.00 25.58 -5.51
N ASN A 7 21.74 26.15 -4.56
CA ASN A 7 23.05 25.64 -4.15
C ASN A 7 23.00 24.80 -2.86
N ASP A 8 21.88 24.74 -2.19
CA ASP A 8 21.74 24.00 -0.93
C ASP A 8 21.38 22.56 -1.17
N LYS A 9 22.11 21.63 -0.59
CA LYS A 9 21.72 20.23 -0.56
C LYS A 9 20.51 20.05 0.36
N VAL A 10 19.38 19.63 -0.21
CA VAL A 10 18.12 19.47 0.53
C VAL A 10 17.73 18.01 0.77
N GLY A 11 18.45 17.08 0.18
CA GLY A 11 18.18 15.65 0.38
C GLY A 11 19.14 14.73 -0.35
N SER A 12 19.00 13.44 -0.09
CA SER A 12 19.67 12.35 -0.81
C SER A 12 18.75 11.15 -0.93
N LEU A 13 18.79 10.50 -2.07
CA LEU A 13 18.09 9.25 -2.34
C LEU A 13 19.07 8.17 -2.77
N ILE A 14 18.78 6.93 -2.43
CA ILE A 14 19.43 5.75 -3.02
C ILE A 14 18.50 5.28 -4.14
N LEU A 15 18.98 5.29 -5.37
CA LEU A 15 18.34 4.64 -6.50
C LEU A 15 19.04 3.32 -6.73
N ASP A 16 18.36 2.24 -6.46
CA ASP A 16 18.82 0.88 -6.72
C ASP A 16 17.74 0.08 -7.44
N SER A 17 18.03 -1.17 -7.73
CA SER A 17 17.09 -2.09 -8.38
C SER A 17 16.46 -3.08 -7.41
N TYR A 18 16.53 -2.84 -6.11
CA TYR A 18 16.08 -3.81 -5.11
C TYR A 18 14.59 -4.15 -5.24
N TRP A 19 13.75 -3.16 -5.49
CA TRP A 19 12.33 -3.34 -5.73
C TRP A 19 11.94 -3.32 -7.22
N ALA A 20 12.90 -3.11 -8.13
CA ALA A 20 12.65 -3.22 -9.55
C ALA A 20 12.37 -4.68 -9.93
N TRP A 21 11.46 -4.91 -10.86
CA TRP A 21 11.03 -6.25 -11.22
C TRP A 21 10.90 -6.42 -12.72
N GLN A 22 11.48 -7.50 -13.24
CA GLN A 22 11.29 -7.93 -14.61
C GLN A 22 10.31 -9.10 -14.63
N TYR A 23 9.36 -9.04 -15.54
CA TYR A 23 8.36 -10.09 -15.73
C TYR A 23 8.65 -10.88 -17.00
N THR A 24 8.58 -12.21 -16.88
CA THR A 24 8.51 -13.11 -18.03
C THR A 24 7.09 -13.26 -18.51
N VAL A 25 6.92 -13.70 -19.76
CA VAL A 25 5.60 -14.13 -20.28
C VAL A 25 5.15 -15.35 -19.53
N ASN A 26 3.93 -15.32 -19.04
CA ASN A 26 3.18 -16.49 -18.63
C ASN A 26 2.50 -17.13 -19.87
N SER A 27 1.93 -18.31 -19.74
CA SER A 27 1.06 -18.90 -20.79
C SER A 27 -0.09 -17.93 -21.11
N GLY A 28 -0.11 -17.36 -22.31
CA GLY A 28 -1.10 -16.38 -22.72
C GLY A 28 -0.64 -14.94 -22.82
N ASN A 29 0.65 -14.68 -22.81
CA ASN A 29 1.27 -13.35 -22.94
C ASN A 29 1.05 -12.37 -21.78
N TYR A 30 0.66 -12.86 -20.62
CA TYR A 30 0.53 -12.04 -19.40
C TYR A 30 1.83 -12.03 -18.59
N PRO A 31 2.15 -10.94 -17.87
CA PRO A 31 3.24 -10.95 -16.93
C PRO A 31 3.06 -12.02 -15.86
N SER A 32 4.12 -12.76 -15.58
CA SER A 32 4.09 -13.78 -14.52
C SER A 32 4.06 -13.15 -13.12
N ASN A 33 3.67 -13.93 -12.12
CA ASN A 33 3.74 -13.50 -10.71
C ASN A 33 5.16 -13.62 -10.12
N THR A 34 6.12 -14.05 -10.91
CA THR A 34 7.50 -14.29 -10.47
C THR A 34 8.46 -13.42 -11.24
N PRO A 35 9.58 -12.98 -10.64
CA PRO A 35 10.62 -12.27 -11.35
C PRO A 35 11.18 -13.11 -12.50
N ALA A 36 11.56 -12.45 -13.57
CA ALA A 36 12.33 -13.09 -14.63
C ALA A 36 13.70 -13.54 -14.10
N THR A 37 14.13 -14.72 -14.51
CA THR A 37 15.53 -15.11 -14.31
C THR A 37 16.41 -14.20 -15.17
N PRO A 38 17.43 -13.53 -14.61
CA PRO A 38 18.32 -12.70 -15.38
C PRO A 38 18.91 -13.47 -16.57
N GLY A 39 18.75 -12.92 -17.77
CA GLY A 39 19.23 -13.55 -19.01
C GLY A 39 18.39 -14.72 -19.54
N GLY A 40 17.28 -15.05 -18.89
CA GLY A 40 16.39 -16.15 -19.28
C GLY A 40 14.98 -15.68 -19.67
N GLY A 41 14.47 -16.22 -20.77
CA GLY A 41 13.08 -16.05 -21.18
C GLY A 41 12.74 -14.71 -21.84
N ASN A 42 11.54 -14.62 -22.35
CA ASN A 42 11.02 -13.38 -22.92
C ASN A 42 10.57 -12.44 -21.79
N VAL A 43 11.34 -11.40 -21.52
CA VAL A 43 10.94 -10.33 -20.60
C VAL A 43 9.87 -9.51 -21.29
N VAL A 44 8.67 -9.51 -20.76
CA VAL A 44 7.54 -8.77 -21.32
C VAL A 44 7.41 -7.39 -20.72
N ARG A 45 7.86 -7.21 -19.48
CA ARG A 45 7.71 -5.96 -18.78
C ARG A 45 8.75 -5.79 -17.68
N MET A 46 9.11 -4.55 -17.46
CA MET A 46 9.94 -4.14 -16.34
C MET A 46 9.11 -3.19 -15.46
N ARG A 47 9.11 -3.47 -14.17
CA ARG A 47 8.60 -2.55 -13.16
C ARG A 47 9.78 -1.74 -12.64
N PHE A 48 9.60 -0.44 -12.64
CA PHE A 48 10.49 0.50 -11.98
C PHE A 48 9.91 0.85 -10.60
N ASP A 49 10.78 1.26 -9.69
CA ASP A 49 10.36 1.69 -8.38
C ASP A 49 10.24 3.22 -8.31
N GLU A 50 9.45 3.70 -7.36
CA GLU A 50 9.27 5.11 -7.07
C GLU A 50 9.94 5.42 -5.74
N MET A 51 10.96 6.26 -5.75
CA MET A 51 11.67 6.67 -4.55
C MET A 51 11.20 8.04 -4.11
N HIS A 52 10.97 8.22 -2.83
CA HIS A 52 10.49 9.48 -2.27
C HIS A 52 11.28 9.91 -1.03
N ILE A 53 11.32 11.20 -0.79
CA ILE A 53 12.01 11.80 0.33
C ILE A 53 11.32 13.10 0.75
N ARG A 54 11.30 13.38 2.04
CA ARG A 54 10.98 14.70 2.54
C ARG A 54 12.23 15.56 2.49
N LEU A 55 12.18 16.66 1.78
CA LEU A 55 13.29 17.62 1.72
C LEU A 55 13.49 18.32 3.07
N SER A 56 14.70 18.74 3.35
CA SER A 56 15.06 19.43 4.61
C SER A 56 14.47 20.83 4.74
N ARG A 57 14.06 21.44 3.62
CA ARG A 57 13.35 22.72 3.55
C ARG A 57 12.45 22.78 2.30
N PRO A 58 11.48 23.69 2.26
CA PRO A 58 10.73 23.97 1.03
C PRO A 58 11.66 24.46 -0.09
N VAL A 59 11.25 24.19 -1.32
CA VAL A 59 11.86 24.73 -2.54
C VAL A 59 11.05 25.96 -2.97
N ALA A 60 11.69 27.11 -3.09
CA ALA A 60 11.01 28.31 -3.53
C ALA A 60 10.73 28.24 -5.06
N SER A 61 9.69 28.93 -5.52
CA SER A 61 9.27 28.89 -6.93
C SER A 61 10.31 29.37 -7.93
N ALA A 62 11.31 30.14 -7.48
CA ALA A 62 12.41 30.65 -8.30
C ALA A 62 13.70 29.82 -8.20
N GLU A 63 13.69 28.73 -7.42
CA GLU A 63 14.86 27.87 -7.26
C GLU A 63 14.88 26.74 -8.29
N TYR A 64 16.09 26.37 -8.71
CA TYR A 64 16.30 25.17 -9.50
C TYR A 64 16.34 23.95 -8.60
N LEU A 65 15.60 22.92 -8.96
CA LEU A 65 15.81 21.57 -8.43
C LEU A 65 16.89 20.90 -9.26
N LYS A 66 17.99 20.50 -8.61
CA LYS A 66 19.09 19.83 -9.26
C LYS A 66 19.29 18.44 -8.65
N ILE A 67 19.31 17.41 -9.51
CA ILE A 67 19.53 16.02 -9.14
C ILE A 67 20.93 15.65 -9.60
N VAL A 68 21.78 15.19 -8.68
CA VAL A 68 23.19 14.93 -8.93
C VAL A 68 23.52 13.48 -8.60
N LYS A 69 24.03 12.74 -9.61
CA LYS A 69 24.63 11.42 -9.41
C LYS A 69 25.97 11.59 -8.71
N LYS A 70 26.19 10.91 -7.60
CA LYS A 70 27.41 11.02 -6.79
C LYS A 70 28.45 9.94 -7.04
N ASP A 71 27.98 8.75 -7.35
CA ASP A 71 28.84 7.61 -7.54
C ASP A 71 29.56 7.68 -8.90
N ASN A 72 30.82 7.30 -8.91
CA ASN A 72 31.63 7.26 -10.11
C ASN A 72 31.45 5.98 -10.92
N ASN A 73 30.41 5.19 -10.66
CA ASN A 73 30.11 4.01 -11.44
C ASN A 73 29.54 4.40 -12.81
N ASN A 74 29.68 3.52 -13.80
CA ASN A 74 29.18 3.71 -15.16
C ASN A 74 27.70 3.28 -15.32
N THR A 75 27.00 2.98 -14.24
CA THR A 75 25.60 2.57 -14.29
C THR A 75 24.72 3.76 -14.68
N PRO A 76 23.97 3.68 -15.78
CA PRO A 76 23.02 4.73 -16.13
C PRO A 76 21.82 4.70 -15.19
N TYR A 77 21.28 5.87 -14.88
CA TYR A 77 19.98 6.03 -14.22
C TYR A 77 19.00 6.60 -15.23
N THR A 78 17.84 5.97 -15.32
CA THR A 78 16.72 6.49 -16.10
C THR A 78 15.69 7.02 -15.11
N ILE A 79 15.30 8.28 -15.26
CA ILE A 79 14.27 8.94 -14.46
C ILE A 79 13.12 9.24 -15.39
N ASP A 80 11.94 8.71 -15.09
CA ASP A 80 10.73 8.93 -15.87
C ASP A 80 10.10 10.27 -15.49
N PHE A 81 9.90 10.50 -14.20
CA PHE A 81 9.33 11.75 -13.70
C PHE A 81 9.95 12.16 -12.35
N VAL A 82 9.75 13.42 -12.02
CA VAL A 82 10.04 13.99 -10.69
C VAL A 82 8.84 14.79 -10.25
N GLU A 83 8.28 14.44 -9.11
CA GLU A 83 7.13 15.11 -8.53
C GLU A 83 7.53 15.87 -7.27
N LEU A 84 7.09 17.11 -7.13
CA LEU A 84 7.26 17.95 -5.95
C LEU A 84 5.90 18.32 -5.40
N GLU A 85 5.70 18.06 -4.12
CA GLU A 85 4.44 18.34 -3.48
C GLU A 85 4.62 18.98 -2.10
N PRO A 86 3.65 19.76 -1.62
CA PRO A 86 3.66 20.26 -0.26
C PRO A 86 3.45 19.12 0.73
N VAL A 87 4.31 19.07 1.77
CA VAL A 87 4.13 18.15 2.88
C VAL A 87 3.25 18.81 3.93
N PRO A 88 2.14 18.20 4.34
CA PRO A 88 1.29 18.74 5.42
C PRO A 88 2.04 18.89 6.73
N GLU A 89 1.57 19.77 7.59
CA GLU A 89 2.09 19.88 8.95
C GLU A 89 1.93 18.57 9.72
N LYS A 90 2.92 18.26 10.56
CA LYS A 90 2.86 17.02 11.34
C LYS A 90 1.86 17.12 12.50
N VAL A 91 1.17 16.05 12.72
CA VAL A 91 0.36 15.83 13.92
C VAL A 91 1.31 15.62 15.11
N THR A 92 1.04 16.26 16.25
CA THR A 92 1.82 16.06 17.48
C THR A 92 1.01 15.25 18.49
N PHE A 93 1.71 14.62 19.44
CA PHE A 93 1.05 13.90 20.53
C PHE A 93 0.10 14.82 21.31
N GLU A 94 0.54 16.04 21.56
CA GLU A 94 -0.20 17.04 22.33
C GLU A 94 -1.50 17.47 21.65
N SER A 95 -1.54 17.49 20.32
CA SER A 95 -2.74 17.87 19.53
C SER A 95 -3.86 16.84 19.60
N LEU A 96 -3.57 15.61 20.02
CA LEU A 96 -4.57 14.56 20.14
C LEU A 96 -5.35 14.70 21.45
N SER A 97 -6.66 14.44 21.40
CA SER A 97 -7.55 14.49 22.56
C SER A 97 -8.10 13.10 22.87
N GLY A 98 -8.26 12.77 24.14
CA GLY A 98 -8.79 11.49 24.62
C GLY A 98 -7.79 10.64 25.38
N ASN A 99 -8.11 9.36 25.59
CA ASN A 99 -7.23 8.41 26.25
C ASN A 99 -6.11 7.99 25.30
N LYS A 100 -4.95 8.64 25.43
CA LYS A 100 -3.84 8.51 24.49
C LYS A 100 -2.56 8.05 25.15
N ILE A 101 -1.72 7.36 24.38
CA ILE A 101 -0.39 6.93 24.77
C ILE A 101 0.57 7.13 23.60
N LYS A 102 1.80 7.56 23.90
CA LYS A 102 2.86 7.67 22.91
C LYS A 102 3.67 6.38 22.86
N TYR A 103 3.92 5.89 21.66
CA TYR A 103 4.79 4.73 21.43
C TYR A 103 6.20 5.01 21.94
N ASP A 104 6.77 4.07 22.67
CA ASP A 104 8.02 4.21 23.42
C ASP A 104 9.24 3.57 22.75
N GLY A 105 9.05 2.96 21.56
CA GLY A 105 10.12 2.27 20.83
C GLY A 105 10.29 0.79 21.19
N SER A 106 9.46 0.23 22.04
CA SER A 106 9.46 -1.21 22.38
C SER A 106 8.97 -2.10 21.22
N ASP A 107 8.71 -3.40 21.45
CA ASP A 107 8.12 -4.27 20.42
C ASP A 107 6.73 -3.75 20.00
N LEU A 108 6.62 -3.21 18.79
CA LEU A 108 5.44 -2.50 18.33
C LEU A 108 4.16 -3.33 18.33
N PRO A 109 4.15 -4.59 17.86
CA PRO A 109 2.96 -5.44 17.94
C PRO A 109 2.48 -5.66 19.38
N THR A 110 3.39 -5.93 20.30
CA THR A 110 3.08 -6.10 21.73
C THR A 110 2.59 -4.81 22.36
N PHE A 111 3.23 -3.68 22.04
CA PHE A 111 2.81 -2.37 22.54
C PHE A 111 1.38 -2.05 22.14
N ILE A 112 1.02 -2.28 20.86
CA ILE A 112 -0.34 -2.05 20.35
C ILE A 112 -1.33 -2.99 21.03
N ALA A 113 -1.01 -4.28 21.17
CA ALA A 113 -1.87 -5.25 21.82
C ALA A 113 -2.17 -4.88 23.30
N ASN A 114 -1.17 -4.40 24.04
CA ASN A 114 -1.29 -3.99 25.43
C ASN A 114 -2.04 -2.65 25.62
N ASN A 115 -2.18 -1.87 24.56
CA ASN A 115 -2.81 -0.55 24.59
C ASN A 115 -4.09 -0.47 23.73
N GLY A 116 -4.71 -1.61 23.47
CA GLY A 116 -5.98 -1.65 22.74
C GLY A 116 -7.06 -0.77 23.34
N GLY A 117 -7.90 -0.16 22.50
CA GLY A 117 -8.96 0.78 22.90
C GLY A 117 -8.47 2.20 23.20
N LYS A 118 -7.18 2.47 23.08
CA LYS A 118 -6.60 3.82 23.25
C LYS A 118 -6.23 4.43 21.90
N ILE A 119 -5.88 5.71 21.94
CA ILE A 119 -5.16 6.39 20.86
C ILE A 119 -3.66 6.16 21.06
N ILE A 120 -3.07 5.41 20.17
CA ILE A 120 -1.64 5.08 20.16
C ILE A 120 -0.98 6.00 19.14
N TYR A 121 -0.17 6.93 19.63
CA TYR A 121 0.56 7.87 18.79
C TYR A 121 1.91 7.30 18.39
N ILE A 122 2.17 7.20 17.09
CA ILE A 122 3.46 6.79 16.52
C ILE A 122 4.26 8.05 16.18
N PRO A 123 5.36 8.35 16.90
CA PRO A 123 6.14 9.56 16.65
C PRO A 123 6.81 9.57 15.27
N GLU A 124 7.33 10.72 14.88
CA GLU A 124 8.22 10.84 13.73
C GLU A 124 9.42 9.92 13.87
N GLY A 125 9.78 9.24 12.78
CA GLY A 125 10.87 8.28 12.68
C GLY A 125 10.51 7.03 11.91
N THR A 126 11.49 6.15 11.72
CA THR A 126 11.31 4.82 11.14
C THR A 126 11.32 3.77 12.24
N TRP A 127 10.22 3.06 12.40
CA TRP A 127 10.00 2.08 13.43
C TRP A 127 10.01 0.67 12.82
N ASN A 128 11.04 -0.09 13.15
CA ASN A 128 11.17 -1.47 12.70
C ASN A 128 10.11 -2.34 13.35
N CYS A 129 9.42 -3.13 12.54
CA CYS A 129 8.37 -4.04 12.98
C CYS A 129 8.66 -5.44 12.45
N PRO A 130 9.09 -6.37 13.30
CA PRO A 130 9.47 -7.70 12.84
C PRO A 130 8.29 -8.62 12.53
N ASN A 131 7.10 -8.29 13.04
CA ASN A 131 5.93 -9.15 12.94
C ASN A 131 4.69 -8.38 12.53
N ARG A 132 3.63 -9.11 12.15
CA ARG A 132 2.31 -8.56 11.89
C ARG A 132 1.75 -7.89 13.15
N ILE A 133 1.13 -6.75 12.96
CA ILE A 133 0.36 -6.06 14.01
C ILE A 133 -1.05 -6.63 14.01
N LYS A 134 -1.47 -7.23 15.11
CA LYS A 134 -2.85 -7.69 15.31
C LYS A 134 -3.61 -6.73 16.21
N ILE A 135 -4.72 -6.18 15.72
CA ILE A 135 -5.59 -5.33 16.51
C ILE A 135 -6.83 -6.13 16.88
N ASN A 136 -6.97 -6.51 18.15
CA ASN A 136 -8.06 -7.35 18.65
C ASN A 136 -9.09 -6.56 19.47
N THR A 137 -8.82 -5.29 19.78
CA THR A 137 -9.68 -4.48 20.66
C THR A 137 -10.38 -3.40 19.85
N ASN A 138 -11.70 -3.36 19.95
CA ASN A 138 -12.53 -2.32 19.34
C ASN A 138 -12.13 -0.91 19.82
N GLY A 139 -12.27 0.08 18.94
CA GLY A 139 -11.98 1.46 19.27
C GLY A 139 -10.49 1.82 19.35
N THR A 140 -9.58 0.89 19.01
CA THR A 140 -8.15 1.19 18.94
C THR A 140 -7.87 2.17 17.80
N GLN A 141 -7.07 3.20 18.10
CA GLN A 141 -6.62 4.15 17.09
C GLN A 141 -5.09 4.17 17.04
N ILE A 142 -4.52 4.09 15.86
CA ILE A 142 -3.07 4.20 15.62
C ILE A 142 -2.86 5.43 14.75
N ILE A 143 -2.28 6.47 15.33
CA ILE A 143 -2.14 7.79 14.70
C ILE A 143 -0.65 8.14 14.60
N GLY A 144 -0.15 8.29 13.40
CA GLY A 144 1.21 8.76 13.14
C GLY A 144 1.31 10.29 13.10
N ALA A 145 2.52 10.79 13.08
CA ALA A 145 2.79 12.21 12.86
C ALA A 145 2.44 12.69 11.44
N GLY A 146 2.16 11.79 10.54
CA GLY A 146 1.85 11.99 9.13
C GLY A 146 2.62 10.98 8.27
N MET A 147 2.10 10.63 7.08
CA MET A 147 2.74 9.64 6.18
C MET A 147 4.15 10.04 5.69
N TRP A 148 4.52 11.31 5.82
CA TRP A 148 5.86 11.81 5.53
C TRP A 148 6.80 11.82 6.75
N TYR A 149 6.29 11.48 7.92
CA TYR A 149 7.01 11.61 9.20
C TYR A 149 7.14 10.29 9.94
N SER A 150 6.08 9.50 10.00
CA SER A 150 6.06 8.23 10.75
C SER A 150 6.06 7.06 9.79
N THR A 151 7.10 6.24 9.84
CA THR A 151 7.24 5.02 9.04
C THR A 151 7.18 3.79 9.95
N ILE A 152 6.34 2.83 9.59
CA ILE A 152 6.42 1.46 10.12
C ILE A 152 7.03 0.58 9.03
N TYR A 153 8.24 0.06 9.30
CA TYR A 153 9.00 -0.74 8.35
C TYR A 153 9.04 -2.20 8.77
N PHE A 154 8.40 -3.05 8.00
CA PHE A 154 8.38 -4.49 8.24
C PHE A 154 9.65 -5.11 7.67
N ASN A 155 10.66 -5.28 8.54
CA ASN A 155 12.04 -5.58 8.18
C ASN A 155 12.44 -7.06 8.38
N THR A 156 11.51 -7.95 8.68
CA THR A 156 11.86 -9.36 8.89
C THR A 156 12.30 -9.99 7.57
N SER A 157 13.58 -10.31 7.50
CA SER A 157 14.19 -11.11 6.43
C SER A 157 14.20 -12.60 6.81
N SER A 158 13.05 -13.15 7.16
CA SER A 158 13.02 -14.57 7.52
C SER A 158 13.12 -15.45 6.28
N SER A 159 14.02 -16.42 6.31
CA SER A 159 14.06 -17.53 5.35
C SER A 159 12.90 -18.53 5.55
N ASN A 160 12.10 -18.35 6.60
CA ASN A 160 10.94 -19.18 6.86
C ASN A 160 9.71 -18.63 6.11
N PRO A 161 9.18 -19.35 5.12
CA PRO A 161 8.01 -18.91 4.34
C PRO A 161 6.79 -18.55 5.20
N SER A 162 6.59 -19.25 6.32
CA SER A 162 5.47 -18.98 7.22
C SER A 162 5.53 -17.62 7.89
N THR A 163 6.69 -16.95 7.93
CA THR A 163 6.83 -15.62 8.51
C THR A 163 6.67 -14.48 7.50
N TYR A 164 6.75 -14.75 6.20
CA TYR A 164 6.52 -13.73 5.16
C TYR A 164 5.08 -13.19 5.17
N ALA A 165 4.11 -14.04 5.47
CA ALA A 165 2.71 -13.64 5.60
C ALA A 165 2.43 -12.77 6.85
N TYR A 166 3.40 -12.61 7.75
CA TYR A 166 3.23 -11.91 9.02
C TYR A 166 3.67 -10.43 8.96
N ARG A 167 3.25 -9.71 7.92
CA ARG A 167 3.51 -8.28 7.77
C ARG A 167 2.19 -7.52 7.61
N GLY A 168 2.22 -6.24 7.97
CA GLY A 168 1.04 -5.38 7.91
C GLY A 168 0.16 -5.46 9.16
N ILE A 169 -1.03 -4.92 9.04
CA ILE A 169 -2.05 -4.87 10.10
C ILE A 169 -3.16 -5.85 9.78
N GLU A 170 -3.46 -6.74 10.71
CA GLU A 170 -4.60 -7.68 10.64
C GLU A 170 -5.60 -7.38 11.75
N THR A 171 -6.88 -7.36 11.41
CA THR A 171 -7.92 -7.12 12.41
C THR A 171 -9.27 -7.74 12.06
N GLU A 172 -10.01 -8.08 13.13
CA GLU A 172 -11.44 -8.41 13.12
C GLU A 172 -12.23 -7.39 13.98
N ALA A 173 -11.54 -6.43 14.61
CA ALA A 173 -12.13 -5.46 15.52
C ALA A 173 -12.85 -4.34 14.75
N SER A 174 -13.71 -3.62 15.46
CA SER A 174 -14.56 -2.54 14.93
C SER A 174 -14.19 -1.18 15.49
N ASN A 175 -14.66 -0.11 14.83
CA ASN A 175 -14.43 1.27 15.23
C ASN A 175 -12.93 1.63 15.36
N LEU A 176 -12.15 1.13 14.43
CA LEU A 176 -10.71 1.36 14.39
C LEU A 176 -10.38 2.62 13.59
N ARG A 177 -9.23 3.20 13.89
CA ARG A 177 -8.65 4.27 13.08
C ARG A 177 -7.16 4.05 12.92
N VAL A 178 -6.68 4.01 11.69
CA VAL A 178 -5.25 4.04 11.35
C VAL A 178 -5.02 5.24 10.45
N GLU A 179 -4.13 6.14 10.87
CA GLU A 179 -3.96 7.41 10.18
C GLU A 179 -2.53 7.94 10.22
N GLY A 180 -2.11 8.59 9.13
CA GLY A 180 -0.89 9.38 9.09
C GLY A 180 0.40 8.56 9.18
N ILE A 181 0.43 7.37 8.59
CA ILE A 181 1.58 6.47 8.66
C ILE A 181 1.97 5.99 7.26
N TYR A 182 3.26 5.96 7.00
CA TYR A 182 3.84 5.25 5.87
C TYR A 182 4.20 3.82 6.30
N PHE A 183 3.63 2.86 5.58
CA PHE A 183 3.89 1.42 5.75
C PHE A 183 4.76 0.93 4.60
N ASN A 184 5.89 0.36 4.93
CA ASN A 184 6.80 -0.22 3.96
C ASN A 184 7.34 -1.57 4.44
N THR A 185 7.89 -2.36 3.54
CA THR A 185 8.41 -3.69 3.84
C THR A 185 9.67 -3.98 3.04
N ILE A 186 10.49 -4.88 3.57
CA ILE A 186 11.68 -5.40 2.89
C ILE A 186 11.36 -6.31 1.68
N ASN A 187 10.11 -6.58 1.39
CA ASN A 187 9.74 -7.46 0.27
C ASN A 187 10.15 -6.86 -1.07
N ASN A 188 10.75 -7.70 -1.89
CA ASN A 188 11.11 -7.37 -3.28
C ASN A 188 10.48 -8.32 -4.31
N GLN A 189 9.46 -9.06 -3.91
CA GLN A 189 8.74 -10.00 -4.78
C GLN A 189 7.33 -10.27 -4.25
N ARG A 190 6.42 -10.72 -5.14
CA ARG A 190 5.03 -11.02 -4.78
C ARG A 190 4.92 -12.24 -3.87
N TYR A 191 5.65 -13.30 -4.21
CA TYR A 191 5.63 -14.58 -3.50
C TYR A 191 7.02 -15.01 -3.14
N TYR A 192 7.18 -15.63 -1.98
CA TYR A 192 8.47 -16.17 -1.58
C TYR A 192 8.92 -17.29 -2.55
N ASN A 193 10.07 -17.09 -3.17
CA ASN A 193 10.63 -17.99 -4.18
C ASN A 193 9.68 -18.37 -5.32
N GLY A 194 8.74 -17.47 -5.67
CA GLY A 194 7.77 -17.72 -6.73
C GLY A 194 6.65 -18.70 -6.40
N ASP A 195 6.55 -19.16 -5.15
CA ASP A 195 5.51 -20.05 -4.67
C ASP A 195 4.27 -19.24 -4.24
N ASP A 196 3.20 -19.29 -5.01
CA ASP A 196 1.96 -18.53 -4.79
C ASP A 196 1.22 -18.90 -3.49
N SER A 197 1.53 -20.05 -2.89
CA SER A 197 1.04 -20.41 -1.55
C SER A 197 1.74 -19.63 -0.44
N LYS A 198 2.84 -18.92 -0.74
CA LYS A 198 3.70 -18.22 0.22
C LYS A 198 3.65 -16.70 0.00
N GLN A 199 2.51 -16.15 0.28
CA GLN A 199 2.24 -14.72 0.14
C GLN A 199 3.10 -13.88 1.10
N VAL A 200 3.50 -12.69 0.66
CA VAL A 200 4.47 -11.85 1.39
C VAL A 200 3.83 -10.81 2.32
N GLY A 201 2.54 -10.86 2.49
CA GLY A 201 1.81 -10.00 3.43
C GLY A 201 1.12 -8.81 2.75
N LYS A 202 0.14 -8.28 3.45
CA LYS A 202 -0.72 -7.18 3.01
C LYS A 202 -0.63 -6.06 4.03
N ALA A 203 -0.59 -4.79 3.58
CA ALA A 203 -0.48 -3.68 4.53
C ALA A 203 -1.69 -3.62 5.47
N PHE A 204 -2.90 -3.80 4.93
CA PHE A 204 -4.13 -3.88 5.69
C PHE A 204 -4.90 -5.13 5.30
N MET A 205 -5.24 -5.98 6.28
CA MET A 205 -5.98 -7.22 6.02
C MET A 205 -6.97 -7.57 7.14
N GLY A 206 -7.90 -8.48 6.84
CA GLY A 206 -8.95 -8.90 7.76
C GLY A 206 -10.26 -8.16 7.54
N SER A 207 -11.22 -8.33 8.44
CA SER A 207 -12.56 -7.79 8.23
C SER A 207 -12.68 -6.29 8.48
N TRP A 208 -11.78 -5.69 9.25
CA TRP A 208 -11.87 -4.26 9.57
C TRP A 208 -13.25 -3.83 10.09
N GLY A 209 -13.90 -4.66 10.81
CA GLY A 209 -15.19 -4.53 11.47
C GLY A 209 -16.07 -3.33 11.10
N ASN A 210 -17.04 -3.02 11.91
CA ASN A 210 -17.93 -1.90 11.61
C ASN A 210 -17.27 -0.54 11.85
N ASN A 211 -17.51 0.41 10.92
CA ASN A 211 -17.14 1.83 11.06
C ASN A 211 -15.65 2.10 11.31
N SER A 212 -14.78 1.34 10.69
CA SER A 212 -13.33 1.57 10.77
C SER A 212 -12.86 2.57 9.70
N ILE A 213 -11.72 3.21 9.96
CA ILE A 213 -11.15 4.24 9.08
C ILE A 213 -9.66 3.96 8.85
N ILE A 214 -9.25 3.99 7.60
CA ILE A 214 -7.84 4.07 7.17
C ILE A 214 -7.70 5.38 6.41
N ARG A 215 -6.87 6.29 6.90
CA ARG A 215 -6.78 7.65 6.35
C ARG A 215 -5.35 8.16 6.31
N ASN A 216 -5.01 8.96 5.30
CA ASN A 216 -3.70 9.60 5.18
C ASN A 216 -2.54 8.61 5.37
N CYS A 217 -2.69 7.39 4.85
CA CYS A 217 -1.65 6.36 4.92
C CYS A 217 -1.02 6.14 3.55
N TRP A 218 0.21 5.67 3.56
CA TRP A 218 0.91 5.24 2.36
C TRP A 218 1.39 3.80 2.55
N ALA A 219 1.08 2.90 1.62
CA ALA A 219 1.46 1.49 1.67
C ALA A 219 2.22 1.10 0.41
N GLU A 220 3.43 0.58 0.58
CA GLU A 220 4.33 0.16 -0.51
C GLU A 220 5.01 -1.17 -0.26
N HIS A 221 5.30 -1.87 -1.36
CA HIS A 221 6.07 -3.12 -1.40
C HIS A 221 5.44 -4.30 -0.68
N PHE A 222 4.14 -4.25 -0.42
CA PHE A 222 3.36 -5.40 0.02
C PHE A 222 2.88 -6.23 -1.17
N GLU A 223 2.39 -7.44 -0.91
CA GLU A 223 1.65 -8.15 -1.93
C GLU A 223 0.42 -7.35 -2.33
N CYS A 224 -0.35 -6.87 -1.37
CA CYS A 224 -1.51 -6.02 -1.59
C CYS A 224 -1.51 -4.86 -0.59
N GLY A 225 -1.87 -3.67 -1.02
CA GLY A 225 -1.98 -2.52 -0.15
C GLY A 225 -3.09 -2.72 0.89
N ALA A 226 -4.30 -3.06 0.46
CA ALA A 226 -5.38 -3.43 1.37
C ALA A 226 -6.19 -4.60 0.79
N TRP A 227 -6.20 -5.70 1.52
CA TRP A 227 -7.07 -6.85 1.24
C TRP A 227 -8.14 -6.91 2.32
N ILE A 228 -9.25 -6.26 2.05
CA ILE A 228 -10.41 -6.24 2.96
C ILE A 228 -11.25 -7.44 2.61
N ALA A 229 -10.88 -8.56 3.19
CA ALA A 229 -11.53 -9.82 2.97
C ALA A 229 -11.87 -10.42 4.30
N ASN A 230 -12.97 -11.06 4.29
CA ASN A 230 -13.25 -11.95 5.34
C ASN A 230 -13.58 -13.34 4.83
N TYR A 231 -13.09 -14.30 5.58
CA TYR A 231 -13.54 -15.66 5.41
C TYR A 231 -15.06 -15.70 5.56
N VAL A 232 -15.69 -16.59 4.83
CA VAL A 232 -17.15 -16.82 4.88
C VAL A 232 -17.67 -16.73 6.32
N GLY A 233 -18.63 -15.84 6.55
CA GLY A 233 -19.33 -15.72 7.84
C GLY A 233 -18.84 -14.59 8.77
N ARG A 234 -17.79 -13.84 8.41
CA ARG A 234 -17.34 -12.68 9.19
C ARG A 234 -17.52 -11.41 8.36
N GLY A 235 -18.51 -10.61 8.69
CA GLY A 235 -18.85 -9.41 7.92
C GLY A 235 -17.85 -8.28 8.10
N SER A 236 -17.54 -7.59 7.01
CA SER A 236 -16.82 -6.32 7.00
C SER A 236 -17.78 -5.24 6.53
N ASN A 237 -18.08 -4.25 7.38
CA ASN A 237 -19.08 -3.25 7.06
C ASN A 237 -18.58 -1.83 7.30
N ASN A 238 -18.92 -0.92 6.37
CA ASN A 238 -18.73 0.51 6.52
C ASN A 238 -17.27 0.94 6.80
N LEU A 239 -16.30 0.28 6.16
CA LEU A 239 -14.91 0.74 6.19
C LEU A 239 -14.76 1.96 5.28
N LEU A 240 -14.13 2.99 5.78
CA LEU A 240 -13.70 4.15 5.00
C LEU A 240 -12.18 4.11 4.79
N ILE A 241 -11.76 4.10 3.53
CA ILE A 241 -10.35 4.29 3.12
C ILE A 241 -10.29 5.61 2.36
N GLU A 242 -9.56 6.59 2.88
CA GLU A 242 -9.50 7.90 2.22
C GLU A 242 -8.14 8.60 2.34
N HIS A 243 -7.81 9.41 1.33
CA HIS A 243 -6.55 10.16 1.27
C HIS A 243 -5.31 9.28 1.43
N CYS A 244 -5.39 8.03 0.95
CA CYS A 244 -4.29 7.07 1.03
C CYS A 244 -3.55 6.94 -0.30
N ARG A 245 -2.31 6.44 -0.20
CA ARG A 245 -1.49 6.07 -1.34
C ARG A 245 -1.21 4.58 -1.28
N PHE A 246 -1.59 3.89 -2.34
CA PHE A 246 -1.29 2.47 -2.54
C PHE A 246 -0.43 2.37 -3.79
N ARG A 247 0.87 2.28 -3.59
CA ARG A 247 1.83 2.35 -4.68
C ARG A 247 2.84 1.23 -4.59
N ASN A 248 3.39 0.85 -5.72
CA ASN A 248 4.47 -0.13 -5.80
C ASN A 248 4.17 -1.48 -5.11
N ASN A 249 2.91 -1.87 -4.95
CA ASN A 249 2.55 -3.17 -4.42
C ASN A 249 2.64 -4.26 -5.51
N TYR A 250 2.85 -5.50 -5.11
CA TYR A 250 3.06 -6.61 -6.06
C TYR A 250 1.77 -7.26 -6.57
N ALA A 251 0.63 -6.90 -5.99
CA ALA A 251 -0.71 -7.22 -6.46
C ALA A 251 -1.61 -5.99 -6.32
N ASP A 252 -2.83 -6.16 -5.81
CA ASP A 252 -3.82 -5.10 -5.77
C ASP A 252 -3.39 -3.89 -4.91
N GLY A 253 -3.85 -2.73 -5.31
CA GLY A 253 -3.84 -1.56 -4.44
C GLY A 253 -4.81 -1.74 -3.29
N VAL A 254 -6.11 -1.83 -3.59
CA VAL A 254 -7.19 -2.14 -2.62
C VAL A 254 -8.13 -3.18 -3.22
N ASN A 255 -8.35 -4.27 -2.51
CA ASN A 255 -9.34 -5.28 -2.85
C ASN A 255 -10.38 -5.42 -1.74
N CYS A 256 -11.61 -4.98 -2.01
CA CYS A 256 -12.78 -5.24 -1.18
C CYS A 256 -13.35 -6.59 -1.59
N SER A 257 -13.06 -7.63 -0.83
CA SER A 257 -13.35 -9.02 -1.21
C SER A 257 -14.44 -9.65 -0.37
N HIS A 258 -14.89 -10.83 -0.77
CA HIS A 258 -15.85 -11.69 -0.05
C HIS A 258 -17.10 -10.93 0.41
N SER A 259 -17.34 -10.86 1.72
CA SER A 259 -18.52 -10.25 2.33
C SER A 259 -18.36 -8.75 2.65
N SER A 260 -17.52 -8.03 1.92
CA SER A 260 -17.39 -6.57 2.04
C SER A 260 -18.73 -5.87 1.77
N ASN A 261 -19.14 -4.98 2.67
CA ASN A 261 -20.42 -4.28 2.55
C ASN A 261 -20.34 -2.83 3.03
N GLY A 262 -20.80 -1.89 2.22
CA GLY A 262 -20.86 -0.47 2.58
C GLY A 262 -19.48 0.22 2.64
N HIS A 263 -18.48 -0.33 1.99
CA HIS A 263 -17.14 0.26 1.99
C HIS A 263 -17.06 1.45 1.03
N THR A 264 -16.27 2.43 1.43
CA THR A 264 -15.95 3.59 0.58
C THR A 264 -14.44 3.76 0.51
N VAL A 265 -13.92 3.79 -0.71
CA VAL A 265 -12.53 4.12 -1.03
C VAL A 265 -12.56 5.42 -1.81
N ARG A 266 -11.97 6.50 -1.28
CA ARG A 266 -12.03 7.80 -1.92
C ARG A 266 -10.80 8.67 -1.71
N TYR A 267 -10.57 9.58 -2.67
CA TYR A 267 -9.42 10.49 -2.64
C TYR A 267 -8.08 9.76 -2.47
N CYS A 268 -7.99 8.55 -3.02
CA CYS A 268 -6.78 7.73 -2.96
C CYS A 268 -6.00 7.82 -4.27
N SER A 269 -4.69 7.63 -4.17
CA SER A 269 -3.78 7.52 -5.31
C SER A 269 -3.21 6.12 -5.40
N PHE A 270 -3.39 5.51 -6.55
CA PHE A 270 -2.86 4.19 -6.90
C PHE A 270 -1.81 4.37 -8.00
N ARG A 271 -0.65 3.73 -7.85
CA ARG A 271 0.40 3.79 -8.88
C ARG A 271 1.29 2.55 -8.81
N ASN A 272 1.66 2.03 -9.97
CA ASN A 272 2.60 0.91 -10.08
C ASN A 272 2.18 -0.34 -9.30
N ASN A 273 0.90 -0.63 -9.14
CA ASN A 273 0.46 -1.86 -8.51
C ASN A 273 0.46 -3.03 -9.52
N GLY A 274 0.60 -4.23 -9.01
CA GLY A 274 0.88 -5.43 -9.79
C GLY A 274 -0.31 -6.30 -10.11
N ASP A 275 -1.49 -5.85 -9.80
CA ASP A 275 -2.77 -6.46 -10.15
C ASP A 275 -3.80 -5.32 -10.26
N ASP A 276 -5.06 -5.50 -9.86
CA ASP A 276 -6.02 -4.41 -9.93
C ASP A 276 -5.68 -3.27 -8.94
N ASP A 277 -5.69 -2.02 -9.37
CA ASP A 277 -5.51 -0.92 -8.42
C ASP A 277 -6.66 -0.85 -7.42
N MET A 278 -7.87 -1.03 -7.91
CA MET A 278 -9.11 -1.06 -7.12
C MET A 278 -9.93 -2.28 -7.55
N ALA A 279 -10.27 -3.15 -6.63
CA ALA A 279 -11.06 -4.34 -6.92
C ALA A 279 -12.20 -4.57 -5.93
N SER A 280 -13.29 -5.12 -6.44
CA SER A 280 -14.33 -5.78 -5.64
C SER A 280 -14.46 -7.20 -6.12
N TRP A 281 -14.05 -8.16 -5.30
CA TRP A 281 -13.97 -9.57 -5.68
C TRP A 281 -14.92 -10.43 -4.84
N SER A 282 -16.05 -10.79 -5.46
CA SER A 282 -17.08 -11.62 -4.85
C SER A 282 -16.75 -13.10 -5.01
N VAL A 283 -16.03 -13.68 -4.07
CA VAL A 283 -15.59 -15.09 -4.19
C VAL A 283 -16.66 -16.08 -3.75
N VAL A 284 -17.13 -16.02 -2.53
CA VAL A 284 -18.16 -16.93 -2.00
C VAL A 284 -19.42 -16.15 -1.64
N VAL A 285 -19.25 -14.96 -1.12
CA VAL A 285 -20.32 -14.04 -0.76
C VAL A 285 -20.15 -12.76 -1.58
N LYS A 286 -21.25 -12.19 -2.04
CA LYS A 286 -21.26 -10.96 -2.82
C LYS A 286 -20.72 -9.79 -2.00
N CYS A 287 -19.78 -9.05 -2.59
CA CYS A 287 -19.49 -7.68 -2.18
C CYS A 287 -20.72 -6.82 -2.45
N GLN A 288 -21.06 -5.93 -1.54
CA GLN A 288 -22.26 -5.10 -1.69
C GLN A 288 -21.98 -3.65 -1.27
N ASN A 289 -22.64 -2.71 -1.98
CA ASN A 289 -22.60 -1.30 -1.61
C ASN A 289 -21.17 -0.74 -1.47
N VAL A 290 -20.24 -1.18 -2.32
CA VAL A 290 -18.86 -0.69 -2.35
C VAL A 290 -18.76 0.47 -3.32
N THR A 291 -18.11 1.54 -2.89
CA THR A 291 -17.92 2.76 -3.69
C THR A 291 -16.45 3.10 -3.82
N TYR A 292 -15.99 3.30 -5.06
CA TYR A 292 -14.70 3.90 -5.39
C TYR A 292 -14.95 5.29 -5.99
N ALA A 293 -14.39 6.35 -5.39
CA ALA A 293 -14.71 7.71 -5.78
C ALA A 293 -13.52 8.66 -5.67
N TYR A 294 -13.38 9.59 -6.63
CA TYR A 294 -12.36 10.63 -6.60
C TYR A 294 -10.94 10.08 -6.43
N CYS A 295 -10.63 8.96 -7.08
CA CYS A 295 -9.33 8.32 -7.03
C CYS A 295 -8.58 8.51 -8.35
N THR A 296 -7.24 8.48 -8.26
CA THR A 296 -6.36 8.36 -9.41
C THR A 296 -5.73 6.97 -9.44
N ALA A 297 -5.61 6.37 -10.63
CA ALA A 297 -4.96 5.09 -10.84
C ALA A 297 -4.04 5.20 -12.05
N GLU A 298 -2.77 4.88 -11.87
CA GLU A 298 -1.73 5.10 -12.87
C GLU A 298 -0.80 3.90 -12.99
N ASN A 299 -0.53 3.53 -14.23
CA ASN A 299 0.57 2.64 -14.57
C ASN A 299 0.57 1.30 -13.80
N ASN A 300 -0.62 0.70 -13.62
CA ASN A 300 -0.63 -0.67 -13.12
C ASN A 300 0.04 -1.58 -14.17
N TRP A 301 0.84 -2.53 -13.71
CA TRP A 301 1.67 -3.33 -14.62
C TRP A 301 1.12 -4.74 -14.87
N ARG A 302 -0.07 -5.03 -14.35
CA ARG A 302 -0.86 -6.24 -14.61
C ARG A 302 -2.32 -5.95 -14.28
N ALA A 303 -3.25 -6.68 -14.94
CA ALA A 303 -4.70 -6.59 -14.75
C ALA A 303 -5.29 -5.18 -14.97
N SER A 304 -6.23 -4.75 -14.18
CA SER A 304 -7.05 -3.56 -14.46
C SER A 304 -6.87 -2.47 -13.41
N SER A 305 -7.09 -1.21 -13.77
CA SER A 305 -7.11 -0.17 -12.74
C SER A 305 -8.35 -0.24 -11.86
N LEU A 306 -9.50 -0.65 -12.40
CA LEU A 306 -10.71 -0.93 -11.62
C LEU A 306 -11.34 -2.25 -12.08
N GLY A 307 -11.53 -3.20 -11.15
CA GLY A 307 -12.16 -4.48 -11.38
C GLY A 307 -13.40 -4.72 -10.52
N PHE A 308 -14.55 -4.98 -11.14
CA PHE A 308 -15.74 -5.50 -10.47
C PHE A 308 -15.98 -6.95 -10.89
N PHE A 309 -15.75 -7.87 -9.96
CA PHE A 309 -15.87 -9.31 -10.17
C PHE A 309 -17.06 -9.87 -9.38
N GLY A 310 -18.26 -9.70 -9.94
CA GLY A 310 -19.51 -9.95 -9.26
C GLY A 310 -19.84 -8.93 -8.18
N GLY A 311 -20.99 -9.04 -7.55
CA GLY A 311 -21.41 -8.17 -6.46
C GLY A 311 -22.79 -7.56 -6.63
N LYS A 312 -23.11 -6.58 -5.77
CA LYS A 312 -24.38 -5.86 -5.82
C LYS A 312 -24.18 -4.39 -5.40
N ASN A 313 -24.77 -3.45 -6.15
CA ASN A 313 -24.68 -2.03 -5.89
C ASN A 313 -23.21 -1.54 -5.76
N LEU A 314 -22.36 -1.97 -6.68
CA LEU A 314 -20.99 -1.48 -6.77
C LEU A 314 -20.99 -0.18 -7.57
N THR A 315 -20.30 0.83 -7.08
CA THR A 315 -20.29 2.17 -7.66
C THR A 315 -18.88 2.65 -7.88
N ALA A 316 -18.64 3.29 -9.02
CA ALA A 316 -17.39 3.99 -9.30
C ALA A 316 -17.72 5.31 -9.99
N HIS A 317 -17.14 6.41 -9.51
CA HIS A 317 -17.32 7.73 -10.11
C HIS A 317 -16.17 8.68 -9.83
N HIS A 318 -15.96 9.67 -10.72
CA HIS A 318 -14.91 10.69 -10.62
C HIS A 318 -13.52 10.03 -10.47
N LEU A 319 -13.23 9.04 -11.29
CA LEU A 319 -11.93 8.40 -11.36
C LEU A 319 -11.10 8.97 -12.51
N ALA A 320 -9.80 9.13 -12.30
CA ALA A 320 -8.84 9.40 -13.36
C ALA A 320 -7.93 8.17 -13.48
N ILE A 321 -7.95 7.52 -14.63
CA ILE A 321 -7.24 6.27 -14.90
C ILE A 321 -6.30 6.49 -16.08
N PHE A 322 -5.02 6.16 -15.91
CA PHE A 322 -3.99 6.32 -16.92
C PHE A 322 -3.14 5.05 -17.02
N ASP A 323 -2.79 4.68 -18.25
CA ASP A 323 -1.79 3.65 -18.56
C ASP A 323 -2.05 2.29 -17.87
N ALA A 324 -3.32 1.88 -17.80
CA ALA A 324 -3.67 0.55 -17.36
C ALA A 324 -3.18 -0.51 -18.36
N LEU A 325 -2.51 -1.58 -17.86
CA LEU A 325 -1.95 -2.58 -18.76
C LEU A 325 -3.01 -3.34 -19.53
N GLU A 326 -4.01 -3.91 -18.86
CA GLU A 326 -5.02 -4.73 -19.51
C GLU A 326 -6.31 -3.93 -19.79
N SER A 327 -6.84 -3.27 -18.77
CA SER A 327 -8.01 -2.41 -18.94
C SER A 327 -8.15 -1.36 -17.85
N GLY A 328 -8.66 -0.19 -18.21
CA GLY A 328 -8.99 0.85 -17.23
C GLY A 328 -10.14 0.41 -16.31
N LEU A 329 -11.15 -0.23 -16.87
CA LEU A 329 -12.32 -0.79 -16.16
C LEU A 329 -12.61 -2.20 -16.66
N ARG A 330 -12.78 -3.14 -15.75
CA ARG A 330 -13.23 -4.49 -16.01
C ARG A 330 -14.47 -4.81 -15.17
N VAL A 331 -15.52 -5.26 -15.81
CA VAL A 331 -16.75 -5.75 -15.16
C VAL A 331 -17.00 -7.17 -15.62
N ASN A 332 -16.89 -8.11 -14.71
CA ASN A 332 -16.92 -9.53 -15.04
C ASN A 332 -17.48 -10.36 -13.87
N SER A 333 -18.10 -11.48 -14.17
CA SER A 333 -18.52 -12.49 -13.20
C SER A 333 -17.54 -13.67 -13.12
N ASP A 334 -16.28 -13.42 -13.46
CA ASP A 334 -15.20 -14.40 -13.41
C ASP A 334 -15.02 -15.03 -12.03
N PHE A 335 -14.18 -16.04 -12.04
CA PHE A 335 -13.88 -16.85 -10.88
C PHE A 335 -15.13 -17.61 -10.40
N SER A 336 -14.99 -18.46 -9.44
CA SER A 336 -16.08 -19.24 -8.84
C SER A 336 -17.04 -18.41 -7.97
N GLY A 337 -17.17 -17.12 -8.26
CA GLY A 337 -17.94 -16.19 -7.46
C GLY A 337 -19.45 -16.20 -7.75
N PRO A 338 -20.25 -15.64 -6.89
CA PRO A 338 -21.71 -15.62 -7.01
C PRO A 338 -22.25 -14.70 -8.11
N GLY A 339 -21.41 -14.06 -8.91
CA GLY A 339 -21.81 -13.13 -9.98
C GLY A 339 -22.43 -11.81 -9.46
N PHE A 340 -23.13 -11.11 -10.35
CA PHE A 340 -23.86 -9.86 -10.04
C PHE A 340 -25.27 -10.11 -9.55
#